data_edef76bf7a517ab5d977ef05d0f0c90b
#
_entry.id   edef76bf7a517ab5d977ef05d0f0c90b
#
_cell.length_a   1.000
_cell.length_b   1.000
_cell.length_c   1.000
_cell.angle_alpha   90.00
_cell.angle_beta   90.00
_cell.angle_gamma   90.00
#
_symmetry.space_group_name_H-M   'P 1'
#
loop_
_entity.id
_entity.type
_entity.pdbx_description
1 polymer ?
#
loop_
_entity_poly.entity_id
_entity_poly.type
_entity_poly.pdbx_seq_one_letter_code
_entity_poly.pdbx_strand_id
1 'polypeptide(L)'
;DDGSERVSGFEVIPLALLGRPRIDVTLRVSGLFRDVFPGLAQMFEAAAAALADREETADDNPYLARTPRVFGPRPGSYGVGMTTHLDDYSDEARSAAGEAWLSASSYAIDAQGGSTEARDALEDRVKAADSFVHLQDLPETDLLMASDYAAHEAGFAAAVARLGGDAPALYHMDATQPDRPRARDLTEEIARVTRARAANPDWANGMMRHGFRGAAEIAATLDHLAAFAHLAAAVPPHLFDLYHNATLGREDLVAFMERENPAALAAMRARFQALHDAGLWVTRRNSIAATLEAAQ
;
A
#
# COMPACT_ATOMS: atom_id res chain seq x y z
N ASP A 1 27.35 17.76 -10.30
CA ASP A 1 26.05 18.43 -10.49
C ASP A 1 25.19 17.56 -11.38
N ASP A 2 24.30 16.75 -10.79
CA ASP A 2 23.43 15.80 -11.49
C ASP A 2 22.15 16.45 -12.02
N GLY A 3 22.02 17.77 -11.90
CA GLY A 3 20.84 18.54 -12.32
C GLY A 3 19.61 18.34 -11.43
N SER A 4 19.73 17.63 -10.31
CA SER A 4 18.61 17.45 -9.38
C SER A 4 18.35 18.73 -8.60
N GLU A 5 17.08 19.17 -8.53
CA GLU A 5 16.64 20.22 -7.64
C GLU A 5 16.67 19.68 -6.19
N ARG A 6 17.45 20.32 -5.33
CA ARG A 6 17.47 20.01 -3.90
C ARG A 6 16.54 20.95 -3.16
N VAL A 7 15.58 20.39 -2.43
CA VAL A 7 14.77 21.18 -1.50
C VAL A 7 15.69 21.67 -0.38
N SER A 8 15.90 22.98 -0.31
CA SER A 8 16.86 23.60 0.62
C SER A 8 16.20 24.35 1.78
N GLY A 9 14.86 24.36 1.84
CA GLY A 9 14.14 25.08 2.88
C GLY A 9 12.61 24.93 2.75
N PHE A 10 11.89 25.57 3.66
CA PHE A 10 10.45 25.65 3.67
C PHE A 10 9.99 27.08 3.98
N GLU A 11 8.76 27.40 3.60
CA GLU A 11 8.08 28.64 3.92
C GLU A 11 6.81 28.34 4.72
N VAL A 12 6.58 29.10 5.80
CA VAL A 12 5.35 29.00 6.59
C VAL A 12 4.32 29.97 6.05
N ILE A 13 3.27 29.45 5.44
CA ILE A 13 2.14 30.25 4.94
C ILE A 13 1.27 30.67 6.12
N PRO A 14 0.99 32.01 6.30
CA PRO A 14 0.06 32.49 7.32
C PRO A 14 -1.36 31.94 7.14
N LEU A 15 -2.10 31.66 8.23
CA LEU A 15 -3.48 31.15 8.18
C LEU A 15 -4.39 32.03 7.33
N ALA A 16 -4.24 33.35 7.40
CA ALA A 16 -5.02 34.30 6.60
C ALA A 16 -4.87 34.09 5.08
N LEU A 17 -3.70 33.63 4.62
CA LEU A 17 -3.47 33.30 3.22
C LEU A 17 -3.85 31.86 2.90
N LEU A 18 -3.73 30.95 3.88
CA LEU A 18 -4.11 29.56 3.73
C LEU A 18 -5.64 29.40 3.59
N GLY A 19 -6.42 30.24 4.26
CA GLY A 19 -7.89 30.28 4.18
C GLY A 19 -8.61 29.09 4.79
N ARG A 20 -7.91 28.24 5.57
CA ARG A 20 -8.42 27.05 6.25
C ARG A 20 -7.50 26.65 7.41
N PRO A 21 -7.96 25.81 8.34
CA PRO A 21 -7.06 25.19 9.33
C PRO A 21 -5.92 24.40 8.68
N ARG A 22 -4.82 24.26 9.39
CA ARG A 22 -3.67 23.45 8.96
C ARG A 22 -4.04 21.97 8.97
N ILE A 23 -3.62 21.25 7.93
CA ILE A 23 -3.79 19.80 7.87
C ILE A 23 -2.80 19.15 8.83
N ASP A 24 -3.28 18.24 9.66
CA ASP A 24 -2.44 17.41 10.51
C ASP A 24 -1.79 16.28 9.69
N VAL A 25 -0.49 16.36 9.48
CA VAL A 25 0.24 15.43 8.62
C VAL A 25 1.23 14.61 9.44
N THR A 26 1.24 13.30 9.21
CA THR A 26 2.28 12.39 9.67
C THR A 26 3.00 11.83 8.46
N LEU A 27 4.31 11.91 8.45
CA LEU A 27 5.15 11.34 7.39
C LEU A 27 5.68 9.97 7.84
N ARG A 28 5.35 8.92 7.12
CA ARG A 28 5.96 7.60 7.29
C ARG A 28 6.98 7.37 6.18
N VAL A 29 8.24 7.19 6.53
CA VAL A 29 9.34 7.00 5.57
C VAL A 29 9.82 5.54 5.58
N SER A 30 10.30 5.05 4.43
CA SER A 30 10.98 3.76 4.36
C SER A 30 12.39 3.84 4.97
N GLY A 31 12.98 2.69 5.30
CA GLY A 31 14.37 2.66 5.76
C GLY A 31 15.34 3.18 4.72
N LEU A 32 15.10 2.86 3.45
CA LEU A 32 15.93 3.36 2.34
C LEU A 32 15.81 4.89 2.21
N PHE A 33 14.60 5.43 2.27
CA PHE A 33 14.37 6.88 2.21
C PHE A 33 15.08 7.61 3.36
N ARG A 34 14.94 7.08 4.60
CA ARG A 34 15.65 7.63 5.77
C ARG A 34 17.16 7.71 5.53
N ASP A 35 17.75 6.66 4.98
CA ASP A 35 19.21 6.54 4.85
C ASP A 35 19.76 7.33 3.64
N VAL A 36 18.96 7.45 2.55
CA VAL A 36 19.37 8.16 1.33
C VAL A 36 18.99 9.63 1.35
N PHE A 37 17.84 9.98 1.96
CA PHE A 37 17.31 11.35 2.00
C PHE A 37 17.06 11.87 3.43
N PRO A 38 18.03 11.77 4.36
CA PRO A 38 17.82 12.15 5.75
C PRO A 38 17.42 13.62 5.92
N GLY A 39 17.91 14.49 5.05
CA GLY A 39 17.63 15.93 5.10
C GLY A 39 16.15 16.27 4.90
N LEU A 40 15.40 15.45 4.16
CA LEU A 40 13.98 15.71 3.91
C LEU A 40 13.13 15.43 5.17
N ALA A 41 13.40 14.35 5.88
CA ALA A 41 12.76 14.03 7.16
C ALA A 41 13.04 15.12 8.20
N GLN A 42 14.30 15.54 8.31
CA GLN A 42 14.73 16.62 9.21
C GLN A 42 14.03 17.95 8.88
N MET A 43 13.92 18.29 7.59
CA MET A 43 13.26 19.50 7.13
C MET A 43 11.76 19.49 7.47
N PHE A 44 11.10 18.33 7.31
CA PHE A 44 9.68 18.18 7.67
C PHE A 44 9.47 18.43 9.18
N GLU A 45 10.31 17.84 10.05
CA GLU A 45 10.24 18.09 11.49
C GLU A 45 10.57 19.54 11.86
N ALA A 46 11.53 20.17 11.19
CA ALA A 46 11.84 21.58 11.38
C ALA A 46 10.65 22.49 10.97
N ALA A 47 9.97 22.15 9.89
CA ALA A 47 8.75 22.84 9.47
C ALA A 47 7.61 22.66 10.49
N ALA A 48 7.43 21.47 11.01
CA ALA A 48 6.45 21.17 12.06
C ALA A 48 6.75 21.97 13.34
N ALA A 49 8.00 22.06 13.74
CA ALA A 49 8.44 22.88 14.88
C ALA A 49 8.16 24.38 14.65
N ALA A 50 8.43 24.92 13.45
CA ALA A 50 8.15 26.30 13.11
C ALA A 50 6.64 26.61 13.13
N LEU A 51 5.79 25.65 12.76
CA LEU A 51 4.32 25.76 12.91
C LEU A 51 3.90 25.74 14.38
N ALA A 52 4.55 24.92 15.21
CA ALA A 52 4.26 24.84 16.63
C ALA A 52 4.62 26.11 17.41
N ASP A 53 5.46 26.99 16.85
CA ASP A 53 5.83 28.29 17.44
C ASP A 53 4.89 29.44 17.04
N ARG A 54 3.84 29.13 16.23
CA ARG A 54 2.88 30.18 15.78
C ARG A 54 1.87 30.51 16.88
N GLU A 55 1.48 31.77 16.96
CA GLU A 55 0.36 32.23 17.78
C GLU A 55 -0.98 31.93 17.07
N GLU A 56 -1.38 30.68 17.10
CA GLU A 56 -2.60 30.15 16.44
C GLU A 56 -3.41 29.35 17.47
N THR A 57 -4.69 29.07 17.18
CA THR A 57 -5.53 28.25 18.08
C THR A 57 -5.27 26.75 17.86
N ALA A 58 -5.61 25.92 18.81
CA ALA A 58 -5.49 24.46 18.67
C ALA A 58 -6.39 23.90 17.56
N ASP A 59 -7.55 24.55 17.32
CA ASP A 59 -8.48 24.15 16.26
C ASP A 59 -7.91 24.46 14.86
N ASP A 60 -7.08 25.49 14.75
CA ASP A 60 -6.47 25.89 13.50
C ASP A 60 -5.09 25.26 13.26
N ASN A 61 -4.40 24.85 14.32
CA ASN A 61 -3.01 24.39 14.25
C ASN A 61 -2.74 23.15 15.13
N PRO A 62 -2.82 21.94 14.57
CA PRO A 62 -2.56 20.69 15.30
C PRO A 62 -1.07 20.53 15.69
N TYR A 63 -0.17 21.34 15.11
CA TYR A 63 1.27 21.26 15.42
C TYR A 63 1.63 21.82 16.80
N LEU A 64 0.74 22.59 17.43
CA LEU A 64 0.92 23.09 18.79
C LEU A 64 1.10 21.96 19.83
N ALA A 65 0.59 20.76 19.54
CA ALA A 65 0.78 19.59 20.40
C ALA A 65 2.23 19.08 20.48
N ARG A 66 3.13 19.51 19.57
CA ARG A 66 4.57 19.17 19.54
C ARG A 66 4.87 17.66 19.64
N THR A 67 3.99 16.82 19.09
CA THR A 67 4.20 15.38 19.01
C THR A 67 5.06 15.03 17.80
N PRO A 68 5.82 13.93 17.81
CA PRO A 68 6.56 13.44 16.64
C PRO A 68 5.66 13.26 15.43
N ARG A 69 6.18 13.56 14.23
CA ARG A 69 5.41 13.51 12.99
C ARG A 69 6.10 12.74 11.87
N VAL A 70 7.38 12.46 12.01
CA VAL A 70 8.12 11.62 11.07
C VAL A 70 8.43 10.30 11.73
N PHE A 71 7.97 9.21 11.11
CA PHE A 71 8.16 7.86 11.61
C PHE A 71 8.75 6.97 10.53
N GLY A 72 9.48 5.95 10.96
CA GLY A 72 10.07 4.96 10.08
C GLY A 72 10.43 3.67 10.81
N PRO A 73 11.08 2.73 10.13
CA PRO A 73 11.56 1.52 10.75
C PRO A 73 12.78 1.82 11.65
N ARG A 74 13.07 0.87 12.54
CA ARG A 74 14.29 0.88 13.34
C ARG A 74 15.54 1.12 12.45
N PRO A 75 16.53 1.90 12.89
CA PRO A 75 17.79 2.04 12.16
C PRO A 75 18.39 0.69 11.77
N GLY A 76 18.79 0.57 10.50
CA GLY A 76 19.29 -0.69 9.92
C GLY A 76 18.22 -1.70 9.53
N SER A 77 16.92 -1.37 9.66
CA SER A 77 15.81 -2.21 9.19
C SER A 77 15.13 -1.62 7.96
N TYR A 78 14.65 -2.51 7.08
CA TYR A 78 13.99 -2.18 5.82
C TYR A 78 12.74 -3.05 5.65
N GLY A 79 11.74 -2.55 4.92
CA GLY A 79 10.48 -3.27 4.68
C GLY A 79 9.53 -3.29 5.88
N VAL A 80 8.38 -3.92 5.71
CA VAL A 80 7.28 -3.97 6.69
C VAL A 80 7.08 -5.38 7.28
N GLY A 81 7.77 -6.41 6.76
CA GLY A 81 7.76 -7.78 7.31
C GLY A 81 6.42 -8.51 7.19
N MET A 82 5.53 -8.09 6.27
CA MET A 82 4.17 -8.62 6.15
C MET A 82 4.02 -9.88 5.27
N THR A 83 5.07 -10.34 4.64
CA THR A 83 5.04 -11.46 3.66
C THR A 83 4.53 -12.78 4.23
N THR A 84 4.54 -12.96 5.54
CA THR A 84 4.10 -14.18 6.22
C THR A 84 2.60 -14.27 6.50
N HIS A 85 1.82 -13.21 6.24
CA HIS A 85 0.40 -13.13 6.61
C HIS A 85 -0.54 -13.07 5.40
N LEU A 86 -0.03 -13.28 4.19
CA LEU A 86 -0.81 -13.13 2.94
C LEU A 86 -1.60 -14.39 2.55
N ASP A 87 -1.38 -15.51 3.23
CA ASP A 87 -2.01 -16.80 2.91
C ASP A 87 -3.19 -17.16 3.82
N ASP A 88 -3.40 -16.40 4.89
CA ASP A 88 -4.48 -16.56 5.86
C ASP A 88 -5.38 -15.32 5.85
N TYR A 89 -6.68 -15.52 5.64
CA TYR A 89 -7.69 -14.47 5.57
C TYR A 89 -8.51 -14.33 6.85
N SER A 90 -8.00 -14.81 7.97
CA SER A 90 -8.61 -14.63 9.28
C SER A 90 -8.46 -13.21 9.82
N ASP A 91 -9.31 -12.83 10.77
CA ASP A 91 -9.19 -11.55 11.49
C ASP A 91 -7.90 -11.50 12.31
N GLU A 92 -7.41 -12.64 12.81
CA GLU A 92 -6.15 -12.78 13.50
C GLU A 92 -4.96 -12.45 12.59
N ALA A 93 -4.97 -12.97 11.35
CA ALA A 93 -3.93 -12.69 10.36
C ALA A 93 -3.95 -11.19 9.95
N ARG A 94 -5.13 -10.61 9.78
CA ARG A 94 -5.28 -9.17 9.52
C ARG A 94 -4.74 -8.35 10.69
N SER A 95 -5.06 -8.71 11.92
CA SER A 95 -4.54 -8.05 13.12
C SER A 95 -3.03 -8.18 13.23
N ALA A 96 -2.45 -9.34 12.91
CA ALA A 96 -1.00 -9.56 12.90
C ALA A 96 -0.30 -8.73 11.82
N ALA A 97 -0.91 -8.54 10.65
CA ALA A 97 -0.40 -7.66 9.61
C ALA A 97 -0.37 -6.19 10.08
N GLY A 98 -1.43 -5.73 10.75
CA GLY A 98 -1.46 -4.41 11.38
C GLY A 98 -0.37 -4.22 12.44
N GLU A 99 -0.11 -5.26 13.26
CA GLU A 99 0.99 -5.23 14.25
C GLU A 99 2.36 -5.15 13.56
N ALA A 100 2.57 -5.91 12.49
CA ALA A 100 3.82 -5.86 11.73
C ALA A 100 4.07 -4.46 11.16
N TRP A 101 3.03 -3.82 10.61
CA TRP A 101 3.10 -2.45 10.08
C TRP A 101 3.48 -1.44 11.17
N LEU A 102 2.83 -1.51 12.33
CA LEU A 102 3.11 -0.64 13.47
C LEU A 102 4.54 -0.84 13.99
N SER A 103 4.97 -2.08 14.17
CA SER A 103 6.32 -2.41 14.63
C SER A 103 7.41 -1.93 13.67
N ALA A 104 7.15 -2.05 12.35
CA ALA A 104 8.06 -1.57 11.30
C ALA A 104 8.01 -0.05 11.07
N SER A 105 7.25 0.70 11.87
CA SER A 105 7.07 2.13 11.70
C SER A 105 7.26 2.92 13.00
N SER A 106 7.64 2.27 14.10
CA SER A 106 7.56 2.82 15.47
C SER A 106 8.72 3.72 15.90
N TYR A 107 9.65 4.05 15.00
CA TYR A 107 10.76 4.94 15.33
C TYR A 107 10.49 6.35 14.81
N ALA A 108 10.43 7.32 15.74
CA ALA A 108 10.34 8.73 15.39
C ALA A 108 11.71 9.28 15.00
N ILE A 109 11.73 10.13 13.98
CA ILE A 109 12.93 10.82 13.48
C ILE A 109 12.79 12.29 13.82
N ASP A 110 13.78 12.86 14.51
CA ASP A 110 13.79 14.28 14.90
C ASP A 110 14.44 15.18 13.84
N ALA A 111 14.36 16.50 14.07
CA ALA A 111 14.96 17.50 13.19
C ALA A 111 16.50 17.43 13.10
N GLN A 112 17.17 16.72 14.00
CA GLN A 112 18.61 16.50 14.03
C GLN A 112 18.99 15.16 13.37
N GLY A 113 18.00 14.36 12.94
CA GLY A 113 18.19 13.04 12.35
C GLY A 113 18.37 11.93 13.41
N GLY A 114 18.13 12.23 14.67
CA GLY A 114 18.04 11.23 15.73
C GLY A 114 16.83 10.32 15.49
N SER A 115 16.95 9.04 15.89
CA SER A 115 15.87 8.06 15.72
C SER A 115 15.65 7.36 17.07
N THR A 116 14.44 7.52 17.62
CA THR A 116 14.05 6.97 18.93
C THR A 116 12.76 6.19 18.81
N GLU A 117 12.61 5.13 19.57
CA GLU A 117 11.36 4.38 19.63
C GLU A 117 10.26 5.24 20.23
N ALA A 118 9.12 5.35 19.53
CA ALA A 118 7.98 6.20 19.88
C ALA A 118 6.65 5.51 19.49
N ARG A 119 6.50 4.26 19.92
CA ARG A 119 5.36 3.40 19.54
C ARG A 119 4.02 4.03 19.92
N ASP A 120 3.87 4.49 21.15
CA ASP A 120 2.61 5.06 21.64
C ASP A 120 2.20 6.30 20.83
N ALA A 121 3.16 7.18 20.52
CA ALA A 121 2.91 8.35 19.70
C ALA A 121 2.49 7.99 18.25
N LEU A 122 3.07 6.92 17.68
CA LEU A 122 2.65 6.41 16.39
C LEU A 122 1.21 5.87 16.44
N GLU A 123 0.88 5.07 17.46
CA GLU A 123 -0.45 4.47 17.62
C GLU A 123 -1.55 5.54 17.73
N ASP A 124 -1.31 6.58 18.52
CA ASP A 124 -2.24 7.71 18.65
C ASP A 124 -2.49 8.38 17.28
N ARG A 125 -1.43 8.58 16.50
CA ARG A 125 -1.55 9.21 15.18
C ARG A 125 -2.19 8.31 14.14
N VAL A 126 -1.87 7.03 14.12
CA VAL A 126 -2.46 6.04 13.21
C VAL A 126 -3.94 5.86 13.52
N LYS A 127 -4.31 5.76 14.79
CA LYS A 127 -5.71 5.62 15.22
C LYS A 127 -6.57 6.84 14.85
N ALA A 128 -5.98 8.04 14.89
CA ALA A 128 -6.67 9.30 14.60
C ALA A 128 -6.63 9.68 13.11
N ALA A 129 -5.92 8.92 12.26
CA ALA A 129 -5.78 9.27 10.85
C ALA A 129 -7.07 8.97 10.08
N ASP A 130 -7.57 9.96 9.37
CA ASP A 130 -8.74 9.87 8.49
C ASP A 130 -8.37 9.45 7.06
N SER A 131 -7.09 9.60 6.69
CA SER A 131 -6.62 9.28 5.35
C SER A 131 -5.16 8.86 5.33
N PHE A 132 -4.80 8.08 4.30
CA PHE A 132 -3.44 7.68 4.00
C PHE A 132 -3.15 7.89 2.51
N VAL A 133 -2.00 8.47 2.20
CA VAL A 133 -1.57 8.71 0.82
C VAL A 133 -0.23 8.02 0.60
N HIS A 134 -0.17 7.10 -0.34
CA HIS A 134 1.08 6.45 -0.77
C HIS A 134 1.53 7.02 -2.11
N LEU A 135 2.82 7.37 -2.20
CA LEU A 135 3.42 7.93 -3.40
C LEU A 135 4.07 6.83 -4.24
N GLN A 136 3.73 6.77 -5.52
CA GLN A 136 4.44 6.01 -6.54
C GLN A 136 5.18 6.97 -7.48
N ASP A 137 6.49 6.83 -7.57
CA ASP A 137 7.38 7.63 -8.41
C ASP A 137 8.10 6.82 -9.50
N LEU A 138 8.01 5.48 -9.45
CA LEU A 138 8.64 4.57 -10.41
C LEU A 138 7.68 4.21 -11.56
N PRO A 139 7.94 4.64 -12.81
CA PRO A 139 7.07 4.34 -13.94
C PRO A 139 7.07 2.88 -14.38
N GLU A 140 8.09 2.11 -13.97
CA GLU A 140 8.27 0.70 -14.34
C GLU A 140 7.40 -0.26 -13.54
N THR A 141 6.80 0.22 -12.45
CA THR A 141 5.98 -0.59 -11.53
C THR A 141 4.57 -0.07 -11.43
N ASP A 142 3.66 -0.92 -11.00
CA ASP A 142 2.34 -0.52 -10.49
C ASP A 142 2.04 -1.27 -9.20
N LEU A 143 0.98 -0.87 -8.53
CA LEU A 143 0.61 -1.39 -7.21
C LEU A 143 0.33 -2.91 -7.15
N LEU A 144 0.15 -3.58 -8.29
CA LEU A 144 -0.02 -5.03 -8.36
C LEU A 144 1.25 -5.77 -8.84
N MET A 145 2.38 -5.06 -9.01
CA MET A 145 3.65 -5.67 -9.40
C MET A 145 4.60 -5.93 -8.23
N ALA A 146 4.38 -5.25 -7.10
CA ALA A 146 5.23 -5.41 -5.92
C ALA A 146 4.40 -5.54 -4.65
N SER A 147 4.79 -6.46 -3.77
CA SER A 147 4.14 -6.69 -2.47
C SER A 147 4.23 -5.49 -1.53
N ASP A 148 5.22 -4.62 -1.74
CA ASP A 148 5.45 -3.44 -0.90
C ASP A 148 4.27 -2.46 -0.91
N TYR A 149 3.58 -2.30 -2.04
CA TYR A 149 2.40 -1.44 -2.10
C TYR A 149 1.29 -1.96 -1.18
N ALA A 150 0.94 -3.24 -1.27
CA ALA A 150 -0.05 -3.84 -0.38
C ALA A 150 0.41 -3.79 1.08
N ALA A 151 1.70 -4.06 1.35
CA ALA A 151 2.27 -4.00 2.68
C ALA A 151 2.16 -2.61 3.31
N HIS A 152 2.36 -1.54 2.55
CA HIS A 152 2.27 -0.17 3.06
C HIS A 152 0.83 0.33 3.12
N GLU A 153 0.07 0.23 2.04
CA GLU A 153 -1.27 0.81 1.94
C GLU A 153 -2.31 -0.03 2.70
N ALA A 154 -2.39 -1.33 2.41
CA ALA A 154 -3.34 -2.21 3.08
C ALA A 154 -2.90 -2.54 4.51
N GLY A 155 -1.59 -2.61 4.77
CA GLY A 155 -1.05 -2.76 6.12
C GLY A 155 -1.39 -1.60 7.03
N PHE A 156 -1.42 -0.37 6.53
CA PHE A 156 -1.88 0.79 7.29
C PHE A 156 -3.36 0.64 7.69
N ALA A 157 -4.23 0.24 6.75
CA ALA A 157 -5.64 0.00 7.05
C ALA A 157 -5.84 -1.08 8.12
N ALA A 158 -5.05 -2.15 8.06
CA ALA A 158 -5.04 -3.21 9.07
C ALA A 158 -4.55 -2.68 10.43
N ALA A 159 -3.56 -1.79 10.45
CA ALA A 159 -3.05 -1.15 11.67
C ALA A 159 -4.10 -0.26 12.33
N VAL A 160 -4.81 0.57 11.56
CA VAL A 160 -5.93 1.39 12.06
C VAL A 160 -7.03 0.51 12.66
N ALA A 161 -7.45 -0.53 11.95
CA ALA A 161 -8.47 -1.46 12.42
C ALA A 161 -8.06 -2.16 13.72
N ARG A 162 -6.79 -2.60 13.83
CA ARG A 162 -6.23 -3.19 15.05
C ARG A 162 -6.31 -2.27 16.26
N LEU A 163 -6.08 -0.97 16.07
CA LEU A 163 -6.16 0.05 17.11
C LEU A 163 -7.59 0.49 17.43
N GLY A 164 -8.59 -0.03 16.71
CA GLY A 164 -9.99 0.35 16.87
C GLY A 164 -10.29 1.77 16.35
N GLY A 165 -9.53 2.24 15.37
CA GLY A 165 -9.82 3.47 14.65
C GLY A 165 -10.87 3.27 13.55
N ASP A 166 -11.41 4.38 13.04
CA ASP A 166 -12.32 4.38 11.90
C ASP A 166 -11.57 4.04 10.60
N ALA A 167 -12.26 3.41 9.64
CA ALA A 167 -11.64 3.04 8.38
C ALA A 167 -11.16 4.29 7.61
N PRO A 168 -9.86 4.43 7.34
CA PRO A 168 -9.32 5.60 6.68
C PRO A 168 -9.61 5.59 5.18
N ALA A 169 -9.67 6.77 4.55
CA ALA A 169 -9.63 6.88 3.12
C ALA A 169 -8.20 6.57 2.62
N LEU A 170 -8.07 5.64 1.68
CA LEU A 170 -6.78 5.24 1.12
C LEU A 170 -6.60 5.82 -0.28
N TYR A 171 -5.51 6.54 -0.50
CA TYR A 171 -5.18 7.17 -1.76
C TYR A 171 -3.84 6.69 -2.27
N HIS A 172 -3.81 6.35 -3.54
CA HIS A 172 -2.58 6.09 -4.29
C HIS A 172 -2.25 7.32 -5.14
N MET A 173 -1.06 7.87 -4.97
CA MET A 173 -0.59 9.03 -5.73
C MET A 173 0.41 8.58 -6.79
N ASP A 174 -0.05 8.57 -8.04
CA ASP A 174 0.79 8.35 -9.21
C ASP A 174 1.56 9.63 -9.54
N ALA A 175 2.83 9.68 -9.17
CA ALA A 175 3.78 10.75 -9.45
C ALA A 175 4.83 10.35 -10.50
N THR A 176 4.57 9.31 -11.30
CA THR A 176 5.44 8.89 -12.42
C THR A 176 5.60 10.00 -13.48
N GLN A 177 4.67 10.96 -13.51
CA GLN A 177 4.78 12.21 -14.23
C GLN A 177 4.81 13.37 -13.22
N PRO A 178 6.00 13.86 -12.79
CA PRO A 178 6.12 14.84 -11.70
C PRO A 178 5.33 16.12 -11.92
N ASP A 179 5.20 16.58 -13.16
CA ASP A 179 4.43 17.78 -13.53
C ASP A 179 2.91 17.58 -13.46
N ARG A 180 2.45 16.34 -13.33
CA ARG A 180 1.03 15.96 -13.36
C ARG A 180 0.72 14.80 -12.40
N PRO A 181 1.02 14.94 -11.11
CA PRO A 181 0.70 13.89 -10.14
C PRO A 181 -0.82 13.66 -10.08
N ARG A 182 -1.24 12.42 -9.88
CA ARG A 182 -2.65 12.03 -9.83
C ARG A 182 -2.92 11.20 -8.60
N ALA A 183 -3.61 11.78 -7.63
CA ALA A 183 -4.16 11.02 -6.51
C ALA A 183 -5.48 10.35 -6.95
N ARG A 184 -5.62 9.05 -6.66
CA ARG A 184 -6.86 8.29 -6.85
C ARG A 184 -7.17 7.54 -5.57
N ASP A 185 -8.46 7.31 -5.32
CA ASP A 185 -8.88 6.31 -4.35
C ASP A 185 -8.21 4.96 -4.67
N LEU A 186 -7.80 4.24 -3.63
CA LEU A 186 -7.07 2.97 -3.81
C LEU A 186 -7.89 1.94 -4.60
N THR A 187 -9.20 1.85 -4.37
CA THR A 187 -10.08 0.95 -5.11
C THR A 187 -10.16 1.31 -6.59
N GLU A 188 -10.20 2.61 -6.91
CA GLU A 188 -10.18 3.09 -8.30
C GLU A 188 -8.86 2.78 -8.97
N GLU A 189 -7.73 2.97 -8.28
CA GLU A 189 -6.41 2.66 -8.84
C GLU A 189 -6.22 1.16 -9.06
N ILE A 190 -6.60 0.30 -8.10
CA ILE A 190 -6.60 -1.16 -8.27
C ILE A 190 -7.44 -1.55 -9.48
N ALA A 191 -8.64 -0.98 -9.62
CA ALA A 191 -9.52 -1.26 -10.74
C ALA A 191 -8.92 -0.82 -12.08
N ARG A 192 -8.25 0.32 -12.11
CA ARG A 192 -7.53 0.84 -13.29
C ARG A 192 -6.41 -0.12 -13.71
N VAL A 193 -5.55 -0.49 -12.79
CA VAL A 193 -4.40 -1.37 -13.05
C VAL A 193 -4.87 -2.76 -13.45
N THR A 194 -5.89 -3.31 -12.77
CA THR A 194 -6.45 -4.61 -13.12
C THR A 194 -6.95 -4.63 -14.57
N ARG A 195 -7.68 -3.59 -15.01
CA ARG A 195 -8.21 -3.52 -16.38
C ARG A 195 -7.13 -3.21 -17.42
N ALA A 196 -6.20 -2.30 -17.09
CA ALA A 196 -5.21 -1.82 -18.05
C ALA A 196 -4.08 -2.84 -18.27
N ARG A 197 -3.67 -3.57 -17.23
CA ARG A 197 -2.56 -4.52 -17.28
C ARG A 197 -2.96 -5.94 -16.88
N ALA A 198 -3.35 -6.17 -15.62
CA ALA A 198 -3.45 -7.53 -15.06
C ALA A 198 -4.42 -8.44 -15.87
N ALA A 199 -5.56 -7.91 -16.27
CA ALA A 199 -6.54 -8.62 -17.10
C ALA A 199 -6.41 -8.35 -18.62
N ASN A 200 -5.34 -7.66 -19.04
CA ASN A 200 -5.08 -7.40 -20.45
C ASN A 200 -4.43 -8.64 -21.09
N PRO A 201 -5.04 -9.21 -22.16
CA PRO A 201 -4.46 -10.37 -22.86
C PRO A 201 -3.03 -10.13 -23.36
N ASP A 202 -2.70 -8.92 -23.80
CA ASP A 202 -1.36 -8.62 -24.31
C ASP A 202 -0.28 -8.71 -23.23
N TRP A 203 -0.60 -8.33 -22.00
CA TRP A 203 0.30 -8.51 -20.86
C TRP A 203 0.53 -10.00 -20.57
N ALA A 204 -0.53 -10.79 -20.46
CA ALA A 204 -0.43 -12.23 -20.24
C ALA A 204 0.36 -12.92 -21.37
N ASN A 205 0.09 -12.56 -22.63
CA ASN A 205 0.85 -13.06 -23.80
C ASN A 205 2.34 -12.65 -23.73
N GLY A 206 2.61 -11.45 -23.18
CA GLY A 206 3.98 -11.00 -22.90
C GLY A 206 4.65 -11.89 -21.85
N MET A 207 3.97 -12.17 -20.75
CA MET A 207 4.48 -13.02 -19.67
C MET A 207 4.75 -14.45 -20.13
N MET A 208 3.92 -15.01 -21.02
CA MET A 208 4.18 -16.34 -21.60
C MET A 208 5.54 -16.48 -22.29
N ARG A 209 6.14 -15.39 -22.76
CA ARG A 209 7.49 -15.40 -23.35
C ARG A 209 8.62 -15.51 -22.31
N HIS A 210 8.29 -15.34 -21.02
CA HIS A 210 9.27 -15.39 -19.93
C HIS A 210 9.27 -16.73 -19.17
N GLY A 211 8.57 -17.76 -19.69
CA GLY A 211 8.58 -19.12 -19.16
C GLY A 211 8.22 -19.19 -17.67
N PHE A 212 9.00 -19.91 -16.89
CA PHE A 212 8.79 -20.10 -15.46
C PHE A 212 8.52 -18.80 -14.70
N ARG A 213 9.32 -17.76 -14.98
CA ARG A 213 9.16 -16.46 -14.31
C ARG A 213 7.87 -15.76 -14.69
N GLY A 214 7.48 -15.81 -15.96
CA GLY A 214 6.22 -15.22 -16.41
C GLY A 214 4.99 -15.86 -15.74
N ALA A 215 5.02 -17.18 -15.57
CA ALA A 215 3.97 -17.88 -14.82
C ALA A 215 3.92 -17.46 -13.34
N ALA A 216 5.10 -17.27 -12.71
CA ALA A 216 5.19 -16.78 -11.33
C ALA A 216 4.63 -15.36 -11.17
N GLU A 217 4.94 -14.44 -12.10
CA GLU A 217 4.44 -13.06 -12.08
C GLU A 217 2.90 -12.99 -12.24
N ILE A 218 2.34 -13.87 -13.08
CA ILE A 218 0.89 -14.00 -13.23
C ILE A 218 0.27 -14.44 -11.89
N ALA A 219 0.82 -15.44 -11.22
CA ALA A 219 0.32 -15.88 -9.92
C ALA A 219 0.46 -14.80 -8.84
N ALA A 220 1.62 -14.13 -8.76
CA ALA A 220 1.90 -13.09 -7.77
C ALA A 220 0.95 -11.89 -7.89
N THR A 221 0.48 -11.55 -9.08
CA THR A 221 -0.52 -10.48 -9.27
C THR A 221 -1.83 -10.79 -8.51
N LEU A 222 -2.24 -12.07 -8.46
CA LEU A 222 -3.41 -12.49 -7.65
C LEU A 222 -3.13 -12.36 -6.16
N ASP A 223 -1.91 -12.69 -5.70
CA ASP A 223 -1.54 -12.55 -4.30
C ASP A 223 -1.61 -11.08 -3.84
N HIS A 224 -1.18 -10.14 -4.68
CA HIS A 224 -1.30 -8.71 -4.39
C HIS A 224 -2.76 -8.25 -4.34
N LEU A 225 -3.62 -8.69 -5.28
CA LEU A 225 -5.06 -8.43 -5.23
C LEU A 225 -5.70 -8.97 -3.96
N ALA A 226 -5.33 -10.21 -3.57
CA ALA A 226 -5.82 -10.85 -2.37
C ALA A 226 -5.43 -10.08 -1.10
N ALA A 227 -4.19 -9.59 -1.01
CA ALA A 227 -3.72 -8.79 0.10
C ALA A 227 -4.52 -7.48 0.24
N PHE A 228 -4.75 -6.75 -0.84
CA PHE A 228 -5.58 -5.54 -0.83
C PHE A 228 -7.05 -5.83 -0.46
N ALA A 229 -7.60 -6.97 -0.91
CA ALA A 229 -8.95 -7.36 -0.54
C ALA A 229 -9.09 -7.66 0.96
N HIS A 230 -8.16 -8.46 1.50
CA HIS A 230 -8.21 -8.91 2.89
C HIS A 230 -7.89 -7.78 3.88
N LEU A 231 -6.81 -7.04 3.65
CA LEU A 231 -6.30 -6.08 4.64
C LEU A 231 -7.02 -4.74 4.59
N ALA A 232 -7.47 -4.30 3.41
CA ALA A 232 -8.04 -2.97 3.17
C ALA A 232 -9.47 -2.97 2.65
N ALA A 233 -10.05 -4.14 2.32
CA ALA A 233 -11.34 -4.26 1.63
C ALA A 233 -11.42 -3.43 0.32
N ALA A 234 -10.29 -3.24 -0.37
CA ALA A 234 -10.15 -2.32 -1.50
C ALA A 234 -10.37 -2.98 -2.88
N VAL A 235 -10.74 -4.27 -2.94
CA VAL A 235 -10.92 -5.00 -4.20
C VAL A 235 -12.37 -5.43 -4.37
N PRO A 236 -13.16 -4.76 -5.22
CA PRO A 236 -14.50 -5.22 -5.55
C PRO A 236 -14.50 -6.62 -6.20
N PRO A 237 -15.46 -7.51 -5.86
CA PRO A 237 -15.48 -8.91 -6.31
C PRO A 237 -15.39 -9.11 -7.83
N HIS A 238 -15.95 -8.19 -8.62
CA HIS A 238 -15.91 -8.27 -10.09
C HIS A 238 -14.49 -8.17 -10.68
N LEU A 239 -13.52 -7.62 -9.93
CA LEU A 239 -12.12 -7.58 -10.38
C LEU A 239 -11.47 -8.96 -10.31
N PHE A 240 -11.84 -9.78 -9.33
CA PHE A 240 -11.44 -11.17 -9.29
C PHE A 240 -12.08 -11.97 -10.45
N ASP A 241 -13.37 -11.74 -10.77
CA ASP A 241 -14.01 -12.34 -11.94
C ASP A 241 -13.25 -11.98 -13.22
N LEU A 242 -12.85 -10.72 -13.35
CA LEU A 242 -12.11 -10.22 -14.49
C LEU A 242 -10.75 -10.91 -14.60
N TYR A 243 -10.01 -10.99 -13.49
CA TYR A 243 -8.69 -11.60 -13.45
C TYR A 243 -8.73 -13.14 -13.65
N HIS A 244 -9.72 -13.80 -13.05
CA HIS A 244 -9.96 -15.23 -13.28
C HIS A 244 -10.19 -15.53 -14.76
N ASN A 245 -11.05 -14.78 -15.44
CA ASN A 245 -11.31 -14.99 -16.88
C ASN A 245 -10.07 -14.72 -17.74
N ALA A 246 -9.26 -13.73 -17.36
CA ALA A 246 -8.04 -13.39 -18.08
C ALA A 246 -6.89 -14.41 -17.87
N THR A 247 -7.03 -15.28 -16.87
CA THR A 247 -6.00 -16.26 -16.47
C THR A 247 -6.52 -17.70 -16.53
N LEU A 248 -7.19 -18.19 -15.49
CA LEU A 248 -7.69 -19.57 -15.43
C LEU A 248 -8.81 -19.85 -16.44
N GLY A 249 -9.50 -18.82 -16.93
CA GLY A 249 -10.47 -18.89 -18.01
C GLY A 249 -9.85 -19.02 -19.42
N ARG A 250 -8.51 -19.01 -19.53
CA ARG A 250 -7.76 -19.14 -20.79
C ARG A 250 -7.05 -20.49 -20.86
N GLU A 251 -7.51 -21.38 -21.72
CA GLU A 251 -6.92 -22.72 -21.88
C GLU A 251 -5.44 -22.67 -22.28
N ASP A 252 -5.06 -21.75 -23.18
CA ASP A 252 -3.68 -21.57 -23.63
C ASP A 252 -2.76 -21.13 -22.50
N LEU A 253 -3.23 -20.24 -21.63
CA LEU A 253 -2.47 -19.74 -20.48
C LEU A 253 -2.34 -20.81 -19.40
N VAL A 254 -3.42 -21.56 -19.13
CA VAL A 254 -3.39 -22.69 -18.18
C VAL A 254 -2.39 -23.75 -18.66
N ALA A 255 -2.44 -24.14 -19.94
CA ALA A 255 -1.50 -25.12 -20.51
C ALA A 255 -0.04 -24.60 -20.47
N PHE A 256 0.17 -23.29 -20.66
CA PHE A 256 1.49 -22.67 -20.50
C PHE A 256 1.96 -22.78 -19.04
N MET A 257 1.15 -22.37 -18.05
CA MET A 257 1.52 -22.42 -16.65
C MET A 257 1.77 -23.86 -16.17
N GLU A 258 0.97 -24.81 -16.64
CA GLU A 258 1.12 -26.23 -16.31
C GLU A 258 2.47 -26.79 -16.80
N ARG A 259 2.93 -26.36 -17.97
CA ARG A 259 4.21 -26.76 -18.54
C ARG A 259 5.39 -26.05 -17.87
N GLU A 260 5.31 -24.75 -17.66
CA GLU A 260 6.46 -23.90 -17.27
C GLU A 260 6.60 -23.78 -15.73
N ASN A 261 5.47 -23.70 -14.99
CA ASN A 261 5.47 -23.56 -13.54
C ASN A 261 4.19 -24.10 -12.92
N PRO A 262 4.05 -25.45 -12.83
CA PRO A 262 2.84 -26.09 -12.28
C PRO A 262 2.58 -25.69 -10.82
N ALA A 263 3.62 -25.35 -10.04
CA ALA A 263 3.47 -24.91 -8.67
C ALA A 263 2.76 -23.53 -8.60
N ALA A 264 3.09 -22.59 -9.49
CA ALA A 264 2.42 -21.30 -9.57
C ALA A 264 0.95 -21.47 -9.99
N LEU A 265 0.64 -22.39 -10.92
CA LEU A 265 -0.73 -22.69 -11.30
C LEU A 265 -1.54 -23.26 -10.12
N ALA A 266 -0.94 -24.22 -9.39
CA ALA A 266 -1.59 -24.82 -8.22
C ALA A 266 -1.83 -23.78 -7.11
N ALA A 267 -0.85 -22.92 -6.83
CA ALA A 267 -0.97 -21.83 -5.87
C ALA A 267 -2.08 -20.84 -6.28
N MET A 268 -2.15 -20.50 -7.55
CA MET A 268 -3.18 -19.58 -8.07
C MET A 268 -4.59 -20.16 -7.93
N ARG A 269 -4.78 -21.46 -8.24
CA ARG A 269 -6.07 -22.16 -8.03
C ARG A 269 -6.46 -22.17 -6.56
N ALA A 270 -5.52 -22.54 -5.67
CA ALA A 270 -5.74 -22.53 -4.24
C ALA A 270 -6.10 -21.14 -3.70
N ARG A 271 -5.46 -20.11 -4.23
CA ARG A 271 -5.71 -18.70 -3.86
C ARG A 271 -7.12 -18.24 -4.23
N PHE A 272 -7.58 -18.53 -5.45
CA PHE A 272 -8.96 -18.22 -5.84
C PHE A 272 -9.97 -18.98 -4.97
N GLN A 273 -9.71 -20.24 -4.66
CA GLN A 273 -10.58 -21.01 -3.77
C GLN A 273 -10.62 -20.41 -2.36
N ALA A 274 -9.46 -20.09 -1.78
CA ALA A 274 -9.37 -19.50 -0.44
C ALA A 274 -10.07 -18.12 -0.36
N LEU A 275 -9.97 -17.29 -1.41
CA LEU A 275 -10.69 -16.01 -1.49
C LEU A 275 -12.21 -16.21 -1.51
N HIS A 276 -12.67 -17.23 -2.23
CA HIS A 276 -14.10 -17.59 -2.28
C HIS A 276 -14.58 -18.08 -0.91
N ASP A 277 -13.85 -19.01 -0.28
CA ASP A 277 -14.21 -19.60 0.99
C ASP A 277 -14.21 -18.57 2.14
N ALA A 278 -13.30 -17.59 2.09
CA ALA A 278 -13.25 -16.47 3.02
C ALA A 278 -14.33 -15.38 2.75
N GLY A 279 -15.14 -15.54 1.69
CA GLY A 279 -16.15 -14.53 1.32
C GLY A 279 -15.59 -13.23 0.74
N LEU A 280 -14.29 -13.15 0.48
CA LEU A 280 -13.64 -11.99 -0.13
C LEU A 280 -13.95 -11.88 -1.63
N TRP A 281 -14.30 -12.99 -2.25
CA TRP A 281 -14.73 -13.06 -3.62
C TRP A 281 -16.03 -13.85 -3.77
N VAL A 282 -17.12 -13.16 -4.09
CA VAL A 282 -18.42 -13.76 -4.41
C VAL A 282 -18.66 -13.58 -5.89
N THR A 283 -18.48 -14.64 -6.68
CA THR A 283 -18.75 -14.60 -8.13
C THR A 283 -20.24 -14.77 -8.42
N ARG A 284 -20.72 -14.03 -9.44
CA ARG A 284 -22.07 -14.20 -10.02
C ARG A 284 -22.05 -14.98 -11.34
N ARG A 285 -20.87 -15.50 -11.73
CA ARG A 285 -20.69 -16.24 -12.98
C ARG A 285 -20.83 -17.74 -12.72
N ASN A 286 -21.91 -18.34 -13.22
CA ASN A 286 -22.21 -19.75 -13.02
C ASN A 286 -21.07 -20.68 -13.45
N SER A 287 -20.34 -20.34 -14.54
CA SER A 287 -19.20 -21.13 -15.01
C SER A 287 -18.04 -21.17 -14.00
N ILE A 288 -17.76 -20.05 -13.34
CA ILE A 288 -16.70 -19.96 -12.32
C ILE A 288 -17.17 -20.67 -11.04
N ALA A 289 -18.40 -20.41 -10.59
CA ALA A 289 -18.98 -21.06 -9.42
C ALA A 289 -18.95 -22.59 -9.56
N ALA A 290 -19.36 -23.13 -10.69
CA ALA A 290 -19.30 -24.56 -10.95
C ALA A 290 -17.88 -25.14 -10.93
N THR A 291 -16.86 -24.38 -11.34
CA THR A 291 -15.47 -24.83 -11.29
C THR A 291 -14.95 -24.87 -9.85
N LEU A 292 -15.31 -23.87 -9.02
CA LEU A 292 -14.94 -23.82 -7.59
C LEU A 292 -15.64 -24.91 -6.78
N GLU A 293 -16.93 -25.18 -7.06
CA GLU A 293 -17.67 -26.28 -6.41
C GLU A 293 -17.11 -27.66 -6.78
N ALA A 294 -16.66 -27.86 -8.02
CA ALA A 294 -16.09 -29.13 -8.47
C ALA A 294 -14.67 -29.40 -7.89
N ALA A 295 -14.02 -28.40 -7.32
CA ALA A 295 -12.68 -28.48 -6.73
C ALA A 295 -12.72 -28.84 -5.22
N GLN A 296 -13.89 -28.81 -4.59
CA GLN A 296 -14.15 -29.22 -3.21
C GLN A 296 -14.31 -30.75 -3.13
#